data_3beb19149a35a574fd3cf13680f5b74a
#
_entry.id   3beb19149a35a574fd3cf13680f5b74a
#
_cell.length_a   1.000
_cell.length_b   1.000
_cell.length_c   1.000
_cell.angle_alpha   90.00
_cell.angle_beta   90.00
_cell.angle_gamma   90.00
#
_symmetry.space_group_name_H-M   'P 1'
#
loop_
_entity.id
_entity.type
_entity.pdbx_description
1 polymer ?
#
loop_
_entity_poly.entity_id
_entity_poly.type
_entity_poly.pdbx_seq_one_letter_code
_entity_poly.pdbx_strand_id
1 'polypeptide(L)'
;MMLSDDKVSHLSHVLLKALKDRKLIELNEEEGKIRSEIKRTVVSELKVGEEIDSFVRKKLESFSKKMAEGSPEWEIMYKKYFREEERKRGRASG
;
A
#
# COMPACT_ATOMS: atom_id res chain seq x y z
N MET A 1 -0.19 -6.92 -1.69
CA MET A 1 -1.37 -7.18 -0.86
C MET A 1 -2.32 -6.01 -0.96
N MET A 2 -3.55 -6.28 -1.33
CA MET A 2 -4.55 -5.23 -1.48
C MET A 2 -5.60 -5.33 -0.40
N LEU A 3 -5.99 -4.17 0.14
CA LEU A 3 -7.01 -4.09 1.18
C LEU A 3 -8.35 -3.79 0.53
N SER A 4 -9.43 -4.36 1.09
CA SER A 4 -10.77 -4.03 0.65
C SER A 4 -11.15 -2.62 1.11
N ASP A 5 -12.19 -2.03 0.51
CA ASP A 5 -12.70 -0.72 0.93
C ASP A 5 -13.12 -0.72 2.39
N ASP A 6 -13.70 -1.82 2.87
CA ASP A 6 -14.10 -1.95 4.28
C ASP A 6 -12.90 -1.90 5.21
N LYS A 7 -11.81 -2.59 4.84
CA LYS A 7 -10.58 -2.57 5.63
C LYS A 7 -9.94 -1.19 5.62
N VAL A 8 -9.94 -0.51 4.48
CA VAL A 8 -9.43 0.86 4.36
C VAL A 8 -10.22 1.81 5.25
N SER A 9 -11.55 1.71 5.23
CA SER A 9 -12.41 2.53 6.08
C SER A 9 -12.16 2.25 7.55
N HIS A 10 -12.05 0.98 7.93
CA HIS A 10 -11.76 0.59 9.31
C HIS A 10 -10.41 1.14 9.76
N LEU A 11 -9.40 1.01 8.95
CA LEU A 11 -8.05 1.51 9.25
C LEU A 11 -8.07 3.02 9.44
N SER A 12 -8.81 3.74 8.61
CA SER A 12 -8.96 5.19 8.74
C SER A 12 -9.60 5.59 10.06
N HIS A 13 -10.62 4.85 10.51
CA HIS A 13 -11.26 5.08 11.81
C HIS A 13 -10.29 4.82 12.96
N VAL A 14 -9.53 3.74 12.88
CA VAL A 14 -8.56 3.38 13.91
C VAL A 14 -7.48 4.46 14.04
N LEU A 15 -6.96 4.94 12.90
CA LEU A 15 -5.95 6.00 12.88
C LEU A 15 -6.49 7.29 13.49
N LEU A 16 -7.71 7.68 13.11
CA LEU A 16 -8.34 8.88 13.65
C LEU A 16 -8.53 8.78 15.15
N LYS A 17 -9.02 7.64 15.62
CA LYS A 17 -9.22 7.42 17.06
C LYS A 17 -7.90 7.51 17.82
N ALA A 18 -6.84 6.91 17.30
CA ALA A 18 -5.53 6.97 17.92
C ALA A 18 -5.01 8.40 18.04
N LEU A 19 -5.21 9.21 17.01
CA LEU A 19 -4.81 10.61 17.01
C LEU A 19 -5.63 11.42 18.00
N LYS A 20 -6.94 11.15 18.11
CA LYS A 20 -7.81 11.78 19.08
C LYS A 20 -7.38 11.46 20.50
N ASP A 21 -7.14 10.18 20.78
CA ASP A 21 -6.74 9.72 22.12
C ASP A 21 -5.43 10.36 22.55
N ARG A 22 -4.56 10.68 21.59
CA ARG A 22 -3.29 11.36 21.87
C ARG A 22 -3.41 12.88 21.88
N LYS A 23 -4.61 13.40 21.68
CA LYS A 23 -4.87 14.83 21.57
C LYS A 23 -4.03 15.54 20.52
N LEU A 24 -3.73 14.82 19.42
CA LEU A 24 -2.98 15.36 18.31
C LEU A 24 -3.88 16.07 17.30
N ILE A 25 -5.19 15.84 17.38
CA ILE A 25 -6.18 16.44 16.51
C ILE A 25 -7.29 17.02 17.38
N GLU A 26 -7.70 18.27 17.11
CA GLU A 26 -8.88 18.82 17.74
C GLU A 26 -10.13 18.23 17.11
N LEU A 27 -11.05 17.78 17.95
CA LEU A 27 -12.31 17.20 17.53
C LEU A 27 -13.33 18.28 17.33
N ASN A 28 -13.61 18.58 16.10
CA ASN A 28 -14.63 19.55 15.75
C ASN A 28 -15.30 19.11 14.44
N GLU A 29 -15.88 20.07 13.75
CA GLU A 29 -16.58 19.85 12.48
C GLU A 29 -15.68 19.28 11.37
N GLU A 30 -14.37 19.30 11.55
CA GLU A 30 -13.43 18.83 10.55
C GLU A 30 -13.11 17.35 10.64
N GLU A 31 -13.65 16.68 11.67
CA GLU A 31 -13.40 15.24 11.85
C GLU A 31 -13.70 14.42 10.59
N GLY A 32 -14.83 14.70 9.94
CA GLY A 32 -15.20 14.01 8.71
C GLY A 32 -14.22 14.26 7.57
N LYS A 33 -13.71 15.48 7.48
CA LYS A 33 -12.73 15.86 6.47
C LYS A 33 -11.40 15.15 6.70
N ILE A 34 -10.96 15.11 7.95
CA ILE A 34 -9.71 14.46 8.33
C ILE A 34 -9.79 12.97 7.98
N ARG A 35 -10.90 12.33 8.34
CA ARG A 35 -11.10 10.91 8.05
C ARG A 35 -11.11 10.64 6.55
N SER A 36 -11.77 11.50 5.77
CA SER A 36 -11.80 11.38 4.32
C SER A 36 -10.40 11.52 3.71
N GLU A 37 -9.60 12.46 4.22
CA GLU A 37 -8.23 12.64 3.75
C GLU A 37 -7.36 11.43 4.07
N ILE A 38 -7.49 10.87 5.27
CA ILE A 38 -6.76 9.64 5.65
C ILE A 38 -7.13 8.51 4.71
N LYS A 39 -8.43 8.31 4.47
CA LYS A 39 -8.90 7.27 3.56
C LYS A 39 -8.36 7.47 2.15
N ARG A 40 -8.41 8.70 1.64
CA ARG A 40 -7.93 9.03 0.31
C ARG A 40 -6.44 8.72 0.17
N THR A 41 -5.66 9.10 1.18
CA THR A 41 -4.22 8.84 1.21
C THR A 41 -3.93 7.34 1.18
N VAL A 42 -4.64 6.55 2.00
CA VAL A 42 -4.47 5.10 2.03
C VAL A 42 -4.82 4.48 0.68
N VAL A 43 -5.94 4.90 0.08
CA VAL A 43 -6.35 4.39 -1.23
C VAL A 43 -5.33 4.73 -2.30
N SER A 44 -4.80 5.96 -2.28
CA SER A 44 -3.77 6.39 -3.23
C SER A 44 -2.51 5.52 -3.11
N GLU A 45 -2.07 5.24 -1.89
CA GLU A 45 -0.93 4.38 -1.65
C GLU A 45 -1.16 2.95 -2.14
N LEU A 46 -2.39 2.44 -1.97
CA LEU A 46 -2.74 1.12 -2.48
C LEU A 46 -2.71 1.05 -4.00
N LYS A 47 -3.11 2.13 -4.68
CA LYS A 47 -3.03 2.21 -6.14
C LYS A 47 -1.59 2.16 -6.62
N VAL A 48 -0.70 2.87 -5.95
CA VAL A 48 0.73 2.81 -6.26
C VAL A 48 1.24 1.39 -6.08
N GLY A 49 0.83 0.71 -5.00
CA GLY A 49 1.19 -0.68 -4.77
C GLY A 49 0.72 -1.60 -5.90
N GLU A 50 -0.50 -1.38 -6.42
CA GLU A 50 -1.01 -2.16 -7.54
C GLU A 50 -0.20 -1.93 -8.82
N GLU A 51 0.20 -0.69 -9.07
CA GLU A 51 1.03 -0.35 -10.22
C GLU A 51 2.39 -1.04 -10.14
N ILE A 52 3.00 -1.04 -8.95
CA ILE A 52 4.27 -1.71 -8.71
C ILE A 52 4.12 -3.22 -8.90
N ASP A 53 3.05 -3.80 -8.36
CA ASP A 53 2.75 -5.22 -8.52
C ASP A 53 2.66 -5.61 -10.00
N SER A 54 1.91 -4.86 -10.78
CA SER A 54 1.76 -5.10 -12.21
C SER A 54 3.10 -5.00 -12.94
N PHE A 55 3.88 -3.98 -12.60
CA PHE A 55 5.21 -3.78 -13.21
C PHE A 55 6.12 -4.98 -12.92
N VAL A 56 6.16 -5.41 -11.66
CA VAL A 56 7.04 -6.51 -11.25
C VAL A 56 6.60 -7.83 -11.89
N ARG A 57 5.29 -8.10 -11.96
CA ARG A 57 4.78 -9.31 -12.59
C ARG A 57 5.15 -9.37 -14.08
N LYS A 58 5.02 -8.25 -14.77
CA LYS A 58 5.42 -8.16 -16.18
C LYS A 58 6.91 -8.36 -16.34
N LYS A 59 7.71 -7.82 -15.44
CA LYS A 59 9.16 -7.99 -15.46
C LYS A 59 9.54 -9.45 -15.28
N LEU A 60 8.89 -10.16 -14.36
CA LEU A 60 9.15 -11.58 -14.14
C LEU A 60 8.74 -12.42 -15.35
N GLU A 61 7.64 -12.06 -16.00
CA GLU A 61 7.20 -12.76 -17.22
C GLU A 61 8.18 -12.59 -18.38
N SER A 62 8.94 -11.49 -18.39
CA SER A 62 9.90 -11.23 -19.47
C SER A 62 11.19 -12.02 -19.34
N PHE A 63 11.41 -12.69 -18.23
CA PHE A 63 12.62 -13.47 -18.02
C PHE A 63 12.63 -14.72 -18.90
N SER A 64 13.81 -15.07 -19.41
CA SER A 64 13.96 -16.27 -20.23
C SER A 64 13.70 -17.55 -19.45
N LYS A 65 14.01 -17.54 -18.15
CA LYS A 65 13.69 -18.64 -17.26
C LYS A 65 12.33 -18.36 -16.62
N LYS A 66 11.34 -19.16 -16.95
CA LYS A 66 10.01 -19.01 -16.40
C LYS A 66 9.91 -19.72 -15.05
N MET A 67 9.46 -18.98 -14.07
CA MET A 67 9.22 -19.50 -12.74
C MET A 67 7.71 -19.59 -12.52
N ALA A 68 7.27 -20.65 -11.86
CA ALA A 68 5.85 -20.79 -11.53
C ALA A 68 5.48 -19.72 -10.51
N GLU A 69 4.38 -18.99 -10.77
CA GLU A 69 3.86 -18.01 -9.84
C GLU A 69 3.59 -18.68 -8.49
N GLY A 70 4.03 -18.03 -7.42
CA GLY A 70 3.87 -18.56 -6.07
C GLY A 70 4.94 -19.55 -5.64
N SER A 71 5.86 -19.95 -6.53
CA SER A 71 6.98 -20.80 -6.15
C SER A 71 7.96 -20.02 -5.25
N PRO A 72 8.78 -20.72 -4.43
CA PRO A 72 9.76 -20.03 -3.58
C PRO A 72 10.71 -19.13 -4.39
N GLU A 73 11.15 -19.57 -5.54
CA GLU A 73 12.04 -18.80 -6.41
C GLU A 73 11.33 -17.53 -6.92
N TRP A 74 10.09 -17.68 -7.37
CA TRP A 74 9.27 -16.55 -7.84
C TRP A 74 9.06 -15.53 -6.73
N GLU A 75 8.74 -16.00 -5.52
CA GLU A 75 8.50 -15.11 -4.37
C GLU A 75 9.72 -14.28 -4.02
N ILE A 76 10.92 -14.89 -4.06
CA ILE A 76 12.16 -14.18 -3.77
C ILE A 76 12.40 -13.08 -4.81
N MET A 77 12.23 -13.40 -6.09
CA MET A 77 12.42 -12.45 -7.16
C MET A 77 11.38 -11.34 -7.14
N TYR A 78 10.12 -11.69 -6.86
CA TYR A 78 9.04 -10.73 -6.74
C TYR A 78 9.35 -9.69 -5.66
N LYS A 79 9.70 -10.13 -4.47
CA LYS A 79 10.04 -9.23 -3.36
C LYS A 79 11.22 -8.34 -3.69
N LYS A 80 12.23 -8.89 -4.32
CA LYS A 80 13.41 -8.12 -4.71
C LYS A 80 13.05 -6.98 -5.65
N TYR A 81 12.34 -7.28 -6.73
CA TYR A 81 11.99 -6.27 -7.72
C TYR A 81 10.91 -5.31 -7.24
N PHE A 82 10.03 -5.76 -6.37
CA PHE A 82 9.05 -4.90 -5.75
C PHE A 82 9.75 -3.80 -4.94
N ARG A 83 10.73 -4.17 -4.12
CA ARG A 83 11.51 -3.21 -3.33
C ARG A 83 12.32 -2.26 -4.17
N GLU A 84 12.89 -2.76 -5.27
CA GLU A 84 13.62 -1.89 -6.20
C GLU A 84 12.71 -0.84 -6.80
N GLU A 85 11.53 -1.24 -7.23
CA GLU A 85 10.60 -0.31 -7.84
C GLU A 85 10.07 0.70 -6.83
N GLU A 86 9.82 0.28 -5.60
CA GLU A 86 9.45 1.21 -4.52
C GLU A 86 10.50 2.30 -4.36
N ARG A 87 11.77 1.93 -4.34
CA ARG A 87 12.85 2.89 -4.21
C ARG A 87 12.91 3.84 -5.39
N LYS A 88 12.76 3.33 -6.61
CA LYS A 88 12.76 4.15 -7.82
C LYS A 88 11.64 5.17 -7.81
N ARG A 89 10.51 4.83 -7.25
CA ARG A 89 9.35 5.72 -7.16
C ARG A 89 9.40 6.62 -5.93
N GLY A 90 10.47 6.54 -5.14
CA GLY A 90 10.62 7.35 -3.93
C GLY A 90 9.75 6.92 -2.77
N ARG A 91 9.18 5.71 -2.83
CA ARG A 91 8.35 5.17 -1.77
C ARG A 91 9.23 4.52 -0.71
N ALA A 92 8.97 4.80 0.57
CA ALA A 92 9.70 4.16 1.65
C ALA A 92 9.34 2.68 1.70
N SER A 93 10.37 1.82 1.64
CA SER A 93 10.17 0.40 1.87
C SER A 93 10.23 0.17 3.38
N GLY A 94 9.10 -0.11 3.92
CA GLY A 94 8.98 -0.37 5.35
C GLY A 94 9.56 -1.69 5.78
#